data_88edd779c169f426fcb4cfdab209383f
#
_entry.id   88edd779c169f426fcb4cfdab209383f
#
_cell.length_a   1.000
_cell.length_b   1.000
_cell.length_c   1.000
_cell.angle_alpha   90.00
_cell.angle_beta   90.00
_cell.angle_gamma   90.00
#
_symmetry.space_group_name_H-M   'P 1'
#
loop_
_entity.id
_entity.type
_entity.pdbx_description
1 polymer ?
#
loop_
_entity_poly.entity_id
_entity_poly.type
_entity_poly.pdbx_seq_one_letter_code
_entity_poly.pdbx_strand_id
1 'polypeptide(L)'
;GIYGMGRIGQAVARRAKPFGFELHYHDQVQLPADKTEGAIYHATAEEMLPHCDYLTLHCPLTPETRKFLNAKRLAMLPRGAVVVNTARGPVIDDDALIAALKSGHVAAAGLDVFDGEPKINPGYVGLDNAYLLPHLGSATLDTRNAMGFRALDNLDAFFKGEKPRDRLV
;
A
#
# COMPACT_ATOMS: atom_id res chain seq x y z
N GLY A 1 9.95 0.61 -5.10
CA GLY A 1 9.75 -0.35 -4.00
C GLY A 1 8.29 -0.71 -3.79
N ILE A 2 7.99 -1.99 -3.69
CA ILE A 2 6.65 -2.53 -3.40
C ILE A 2 6.73 -3.27 -2.07
N TYR A 3 6.11 -2.72 -1.03
CA TYR A 3 6.00 -3.36 0.27
C TYR A 3 4.68 -4.13 0.37
N GLY A 4 4.77 -5.47 0.24
CA GLY A 4 3.64 -6.38 0.09
C GLY A 4 3.35 -6.74 -1.37
N MET A 5 3.83 -7.91 -1.81
CA MET A 5 3.68 -8.42 -3.19
C MET A 5 2.48 -9.37 -3.33
N GLY A 6 1.39 -9.07 -2.62
CA GLY A 6 0.11 -9.75 -2.76
C GLY A 6 -0.56 -9.45 -4.11
N ARG A 7 -1.87 -9.74 -4.22
CA ARG A 7 -2.63 -9.51 -5.48
C ARG A 7 -2.54 -8.07 -5.99
N ILE A 8 -2.57 -7.08 -5.09
CA ILE A 8 -2.48 -5.66 -5.46
C ILE A 8 -1.04 -5.29 -5.82
N GLY A 9 -0.03 -5.68 -5.02
CA GLY A 9 1.38 -5.44 -5.33
C GLY A 9 1.79 -5.99 -6.70
N GLN A 10 1.38 -7.23 -7.03
CA GLN A 10 1.60 -7.82 -8.36
C GLN A 10 0.89 -7.03 -9.47
N ALA A 11 -0.33 -6.54 -9.22
CA ALA A 11 -1.05 -5.72 -10.20
C ALA A 11 -0.38 -4.35 -10.43
N VAL A 12 0.25 -3.79 -9.42
CA VAL A 12 1.06 -2.57 -9.52
C VAL A 12 2.36 -2.88 -10.27
N ALA A 13 3.07 -3.95 -9.94
CA ALA A 13 4.29 -4.37 -10.63
C ALA A 13 4.07 -4.50 -12.15
N ARG A 14 3.01 -5.22 -12.56
CA ARG A 14 2.65 -5.36 -13.99
C ARG A 14 2.44 -4.02 -14.69
N ARG A 15 1.91 -3.02 -13.99
CA ARG A 15 1.65 -1.70 -14.55
C ARG A 15 2.88 -0.80 -14.53
N ALA A 16 3.74 -0.93 -13.53
CA ALA A 16 4.95 -0.14 -13.40
C ALA A 16 6.04 -0.56 -14.40
N LYS A 17 6.15 -1.87 -14.68
CA LYS A 17 7.17 -2.42 -15.58
C LYS A 17 7.22 -1.75 -16.97
N PRO A 18 6.10 -1.54 -17.70
CA PRO A 18 6.12 -0.88 -19.00
C PRO A 18 6.58 0.59 -18.96
N PHE A 19 6.57 1.23 -17.80
CA PHE A 19 7.12 2.59 -17.62
C PHE A 19 8.65 2.59 -17.42
N GLY A 20 9.29 1.42 -17.45
CA GLY A 20 10.74 1.32 -17.31
C GLY A 20 11.25 1.36 -15.88
N PHE A 21 10.40 1.18 -14.87
CA PHE A 21 10.85 1.07 -13.48
C PHE A 21 11.68 -0.20 -13.26
N GLU A 22 12.80 -0.05 -12.55
CA GLU A 22 13.42 -1.16 -11.85
C GLU A 22 12.59 -1.45 -10.61
N LEU A 23 12.09 -2.68 -10.49
CA LEU A 23 11.15 -3.06 -9.45
C LEU A 23 11.87 -3.80 -8.33
N HIS A 24 11.68 -3.34 -7.11
CA HIS A 24 12.13 -3.98 -5.88
C HIS A 24 10.92 -4.33 -5.03
N TYR A 25 10.94 -5.46 -4.32
CA TYR A 25 9.86 -5.79 -3.39
C TYR A 25 10.36 -6.47 -2.14
N HIS A 26 9.59 -6.29 -1.08
CA HIS A 26 9.66 -7.07 0.14
C HIS A 26 8.28 -7.65 0.47
N ASP A 27 8.26 -8.90 0.86
CA ASP A 27 7.11 -9.61 1.43
C ASP A 27 7.63 -10.64 2.43
N GLN A 28 6.76 -11.20 3.27
CA GLN A 28 7.13 -12.22 4.28
C GLN A 28 7.78 -13.46 3.65
N VAL A 29 7.45 -13.75 2.39
CA VAL A 29 8.03 -14.84 1.62
C VAL A 29 8.40 -14.37 0.22
N GLN A 30 9.49 -14.91 -0.31
CA GLN A 30 9.86 -14.69 -1.71
C GLN A 30 8.86 -15.40 -2.62
N LEU A 31 8.29 -14.66 -3.56
CA LEU A 31 7.36 -15.21 -4.53
C LEU A 31 8.08 -15.91 -5.69
N PRO A 32 7.41 -16.88 -6.35
CA PRO A 32 7.89 -17.45 -7.62
C PRO A 32 8.09 -16.37 -8.70
N ALA A 33 9.09 -16.56 -9.56
CA ALA A 33 9.50 -15.56 -10.56
C ALA A 33 8.38 -15.16 -11.54
N ASP A 34 7.46 -16.08 -11.85
CA ASP A 34 6.29 -15.85 -12.72
C ASP A 34 5.27 -14.86 -12.11
N LYS A 35 5.38 -14.56 -10.82
CA LYS A 35 4.48 -13.63 -10.08
C LYS A 35 5.11 -12.28 -9.75
N THR A 36 6.39 -12.07 -10.06
CA THR A 36 7.12 -10.90 -9.62
C THR A 36 7.38 -9.86 -10.71
N GLU A 37 7.01 -10.15 -11.96
CA GLU A 37 7.29 -9.29 -13.12
C GLU A 37 8.79 -8.92 -13.28
N GLY A 38 9.66 -9.76 -12.72
CA GLY A 38 11.10 -9.53 -12.69
C GLY A 38 11.58 -8.63 -11.56
N ALA A 39 10.72 -8.31 -10.58
CA ALA A 39 11.11 -7.51 -9.43
C ALA A 39 12.15 -8.22 -8.55
N ILE A 40 13.10 -7.47 -8.03
CA ILE A 40 14.17 -7.92 -7.15
C ILE A 40 13.59 -8.10 -5.74
N TYR A 41 13.72 -9.31 -5.17
CA TYR A 41 13.31 -9.61 -3.81
C TYR A 41 14.36 -9.13 -2.81
N HIS A 42 13.88 -8.56 -1.70
CA HIS A 42 14.69 -8.25 -0.52
C HIS A 42 14.15 -9.00 0.69
N ALA A 43 15.02 -9.65 1.42
CA ALA A 43 14.67 -10.44 2.62
C ALA A 43 14.15 -9.55 3.76
N THR A 44 14.59 -8.29 3.79
CA THR A 44 14.13 -7.28 4.75
C THR A 44 13.69 -6.00 4.02
N ALA A 45 12.79 -5.26 4.64
CA ALA A 45 12.40 -3.96 4.13
C ALA A 45 13.57 -2.97 4.15
N GLU A 46 14.43 -3.07 5.15
CA GLU A 46 15.61 -2.24 5.31
C GLU A 46 16.62 -2.40 4.16
N GLU A 47 16.70 -3.59 3.57
CA GLU A 47 17.49 -3.82 2.35
C GLU A 47 16.84 -3.19 1.11
N MET A 48 15.52 -3.17 1.05
CA MET A 48 14.78 -2.62 -0.09
C MET A 48 14.75 -1.09 -0.11
N LEU A 49 14.51 -0.46 1.05
CA LEU A 49 14.21 0.96 1.15
C LEU A 49 15.24 1.90 0.50
N PRO A 50 16.57 1.64 0.59
CA PRO A 50 17.58 2.49 -0.07
C PRO A 50 17.50 2.54 -1.60
N HIS A 51 16.79 1.60 -2.23
CA HIS A 51 16.59 1.52 -3.68
C HIS A 51 15.27 2.15 -4.16
N CYS A 52 14.47 2.71 -3.24
CA CYS A 52 13.10 3.14 -3.53
C CYS A 52 13.01 4.64 -3.81
N ASP A 53 13.19 5.09 -5.06
CA ASP A 53 12.78 6.44 -5.47
C ASP A 53 11.25 6.62 -5.35
N TYR A 54 10.50 5.53 -5.53
CA TYR A 54 9.07 5.43 -5.29
C TYR A 54 8.81 4.24 -4.37
N LEU A 55 8.15 4.48 -3.25
CA LEU A 55 7.72 3.43 -2.33
C LEU A 55 6.20 3.34 -2.32
N THR A 56 5.64 2.16 -2.63
CA THR A 56 4.19 1.91 -2.55
C THR A 56 3.87 0.78 -1.57
N LEU A 57 2.85 1.01 -0.72
CA LEU A 57 2.47 0.11 0.37
C LEU A 57 1.22 -0.69 0.01
N HIS A 58 1.31 -2.03 0.10
CA HIS A 58 0.23 -2.97 -0.23
C HIS A 58 0.11 -4.11 0.79
N CYS A 59 0.69 -3.94 1.97
CA CYS A 59 0.60 -4.88 3.08
C CYS A 59 -0.72 -4.77 3.84
N PRO A 60 -1.20 -5.83 4.50
CA PRO A 60 -2.29 -5.71 5.46
C PRO A 60 -1.84 -4.95 6.71
N LEU A 61 -2.80 -4.39 7.46
CA LEU A 61 -2.53 -3.84 8.78
C LEU A 61 -2.50 -4.98 9.81
N THR A 62 -1.34 -5.17 10.40
CA THR A 62 -1.09 -6.12 11.50
C THR A 62 -0.31 -5.40 12.61
N PRO A 63 -0.11 -6.01 13.78
CA PRO A 63 0.77 -5.44 14.81
C PRO A 63 2.18 -5.11 14.27
N GLU A 64 2.72 -5.95 13.38
CA GLU A 64 4.08 -5.82 12.80
C GLU A 64 4.16 -4.72 11.74
N THR A 65 3.07 -4.49 11.00
CA THR A 65 3.02 -3.46 9.95
C THR A 65 2.51 -2.11 10.45
N ARG A 66 1.96 -2.05 11.68
CA ARG A 66 1.57 -0.78 12.29
C ARG A 66 2.79 0.11 12.48
N LYS A 67 2.69 1.36 11.99
CA LYS A 67 3.79 2.34 11.97
C LYS A 67 5.10 1.75 11.35
N PHE A 68 4.92 0.85 10.39
CA PHE A 68 6.04 0.30 9.62
C PHE A 68 6.91 1.41 9.05
N LEU A 69 6.29 2.38 8.35
CA LEU A 69 7.00 3.52 7.78
C LEU A 69 7.08 4.65 8.83
N ASN A 70 8.03 4.51 9.74
CA ASN A 70 8.37 5.46 10.79
C ASN A 70 9.56 6.34 10.40
N ALA A 71 9.96 7.26 11.26
CA ALA A 71 11.06 8.19 11.00
C ALA A 71 12.37 7.50 10.60
N LYS A 72 12.70 6.36 11.25
CA LYS A 72 13.92 5.59 10.93
C LYS A 72 13.88 5.04 9.50
N ARG A 73 12.75 4.44 9.09
CA ARG A 73 12.61 3.86 7.75
C ARG A 73 12.42 4.93 6.66
N LEU A 74 11.74 6.03 6.97
CA LEU A 74 11.67 7.18 6.07
C LEU A 74 13.07 7.73 5.77
N ALA A 75 13.95 7.81 6.76
CA ALA A 75 15.32 8.28 6.57
C ALA A 75 16.21 7.32 5.74
N MET A 76 15.77 6.07 5.52
CA MET A 76 16.47 5.10 4.65
C MET A 76 16.12 5.27 3.17
N LEU A 77 15.02 5.96 2.85
CA LEU A 77 14.67 6.27 1.48
C LEU A 77 15.66 7.27 0.88
N PRO A 78 15.94 7.18 -0.42
CA PRO A 78 16.68 8.22 -1.13
C PRO A 78 16.02 9.60 -0.93
N ARG A 79 16.84 10.65 -0.82
CA ARG A 79 16.30 12.00 -0.74
C ARG A 79 15.53 12.34 -2.02
N GLY A 80 14.34 12.86 -1.87
CA GLY A 80 13.43 13.11 -2.98
C GLY A 80 12.51 11.96 -3.35
N ALA A 81 12.49 10.89 -2.54
CA ALA A 81 11.59 9.77 -2.75
C ALA A 81 10.11 10.19 -2.69
N VAL A 82 9.27 9.41 -3.38
CA VAL A 82 7.80 9.55 -3.35
C VAL A 82 7.19 8.36 -2.61
N VAL A 83 6.27 8.63 -1.70
CA VAL A 83 5.58 7.59 -0.91
C VAL A 83 4.12 7.51 -1.31
N VAL A 84 3.63 6.28 -1.58
CA VAL A 84 2.22 6.03 -1.91
C VAL A 84 1.62 5.03 -0.92
N ASN A 85 0.50 5.40 -0.30
CA ASN A 85 -0.23 4.50 0.58
C ASN A 85 -1.69 4.34 0.15
N THR A 86 -2.00 3.17 -0.39
CA THR A 86 -3.34 2.71 -0.72
C THR A 86 -3.71 1.43 0.06
N ALA A 87 -2.95 1.13 1.11
CA ALA A 87 -3.16 -0.05 1.96
C ALA A 87 -4.05 0.29 3.16
N ARG A 88 -3.44 0.76 4.26
CA ARG A 88 -4.13 1.23 5.48
C ARG A 88 -3.34 2.37 6.12
N GLY A 89 -4.03 3.40 6.62
CA GLY A 89 -3.41 4.58 7.22
C GLY A 89 -2.39 4.25 8.30
N PRO A 90 -2.73 3.44 9.32
CA PRO A 90 -1.84 3.13 10.43
C PRO A 90 -0.54 2.39 10.05
N VAL A 91 -0.32 2.01 8.79
CA VAL A 91 0.97 1.47 8.31
C VAL A 91 2.06 2.55 8.29
N ILE A 92 1.67 3.81 8.18
CA ILE A 92 2.56 4.97 8.27
C ILE A 92 2.46 5.61 9.65
N ASP A 93 3.56 6.14 10.15
CA ASP A 93 3.57 7.12 11.23
C ASP A 93 3.38 8.50 10.61
N ASP A 94 2.17 9.06 10.76
CA ASP A 94 1.77 10.32 10.14
C ASP A 94 2.72 11.48 10.50
N ASP A 95 3.08 11.62 11.79
CA ASP A 95 3.93 12.72 12.24
C ASP A 95 5.34 12.62 11.62
N ALA A 96 5.84 11.40 11.47
CA ALA A 96 7.12 11.15 10.82
C ALA A 96 7.06 11.47 9.32
N LEU A 97 5.99 11.08 8.61
CA LEU A 97 5.84 11.38 7.18
C LEU A 97 5.65 12.89 6.95
N ILE A 98 4.83 13.56 7.78
CA ILE A 98 4.65 15.01 7.73
C ILE A 98 5.98 15.75 7.91
N ALA A 99 6.81 15.32 8.85
CA ALA A 99 8.14 15.90 9.07
C ALA A 99 9.06 15.67 7.85
N ALA A 100 9.04 14.48 7.25
CA ALA A 100 9.81 14.14 6.05
C ALA A 100 9.38 14.95 4.82
N LEU A 101 8.07 15.19 4.65
CA LEU A 101 7.51 16.05 3.59
C LEU A 101 7.94 17.50 3.78
N LYS A 102 7.81 18.04 4.99
CA LYS A 102 8.22 19.43 5.31
C LYS A 102 9.71 19.67 5.11
N SER A 103 10.54 18.69 5.40
CA SER A 103 12.00 18.81 5.20
C SER A 103 12.42 18.59 3.74
N GLY A 104 11.53 18.14 2.87
CA GLY A 104 11.81 17.76 1.49
C GLY A 104 12.69 16.49 1.37
N HIS A 105 12.83 15.71 2.44
CA HIS A 105 13.44 14.38 2.37
C HIS A 105 12.58 13.45 1.52
N VAL A 106 11.26 13.42 1.79
CA VAL A 106 10.24 12.87 0.91
C VAL A 106 9.71 14.01 0.04
N ALA A 107 9.85 13.88 -1.27
CA ALA A 107 9.44 14.92 -2.21
C ALA A 107 7.93 15.07 -2.29
N ALA A 108 7.21 13.95 -2.27
CA ALA A 108 5.75 13.94 -2.31
C ALA A 108 5.16 12.68 -1.69
N ALA A 109 3.90 12.76 -1.24
CA ALA A 109 3.13 11.59 -0.83
C ALA A 109 1.74 11.57 -1.48
N GLY A 110 1.31 10.38 -1.94
CA GLY A 110 -0.06 10.08 -2.38
C GLY A 110 -0.75 9.16 -1.37
N LEU A 111 -1.77 9.66 -0.68
CA LEU A 111 -2.42 8.96 0.42
C LEU A 111 -3.92 8.80 0.12
N ASP A 112 -4.39 7.56 0.03
CA ASP A 112 -5.80 7.21 -0.11
C ASP A 112 -6.41 6.73 1.21
N VAL A 113 -5.58 6.58 2.24
CA VAL A 113 -5.95 6.02 3.55
C VAL A 113 -5.23 6.76 4.68
N PHE A 114 -5.88 6.89 5.85
CA PHE A 114 -5.38 7.65 7.00
C PHE A 114 -5.61 6.91 8.31
N ASP A 115 -4.81 7.21 9.33
CA ASP A 115 -5.08 6.73 10.68
C ASP A 115 -6.25 7.53 11.27
N GLY A 116 -7.31 6.83 11.69
CA GLY A 116 -8.50 7.44 12.28
C GLY A 116 -9.54 7.98 11.31
N GLU A 117 -9.58 7.48 10.04
CA GLU A 117 -10.64 7.83 9.07
C GLU A 117 -12.05 7.90 9.72
N PRO A 118 -12.88 8.86 9.32
CA PRO A 118 -12.71 9.86 8.26
C PRO A 118 -11.92 11.12 8.68
N LYS A 119 -11.44 11.18 9.91
CA LYS A 119 -10.59 12.28 10.38
C LYS A 119 -9.15 12.03 9.93
N ILE A 120 -8.51 13.04 9.33
CA ILE A 120 -7.11 12.99 8.93
C ILE A 120 -6.26 13.79 9.91
N ASN A 121 -4.96 13.45 10.01
CA ASN A 121 -4.02 14.26 10.76
C ASN A 121 -3.95 15.66 10.14
N PRO A 122 -4.28 16.74 10.91
CA PRO A 122 -4.31 18.09 10.36
C PRO A 122 -2.95 18.58 9.85
N GLY A 123 -1.86 17.91 10.23
CA GLY A 123 -0.51 18.21 9.75
C GLY A 123 -0.31 18.00 8.25
N TYR A 124 -1.18 17.23 7.59
CA TYR A 124 -1.18 17.09 6.13
C TYR A 124 -1.85 18.26 5.41
N VAL A 125 -2.77 18.96 6.10
CA VAL A 125 -3.54 20.04 5.48
C VAL A 125 -2.61 21.21 5.18
N GLY A 126 -2.63 21.67 3.93
CA GLY A 126 -1.77 22.77 3.47
C GLY A 126 -0.35 22.36 3.08
N LEU A 127 -0.03 21.06 3.00
CA LEU A 127 1.19 20.59 2.37
C LEU A 127 0.97 20.46 0.85
N ASP A 128 1.68 21.27 0.06
CA ASP A 128 1.58 21.27 -1.41
C ASP A 128 2.10 19.97 -2.05
N ASN A 129 2.86 19.19 -1.29
CA ASN A 129 3.44 17.92 -1.70
C ASN A 129 2.74 16.69 -1.09
N ALA A 130 1.54 16.86 -0.52
CA ALA A 130 0.69 15.77 -0.06
C ALA A 130 -0.60 15.71 -0.89
N TYR A 131 -0.75 14.67 -1.71
CA TYR A 131 -1.97 14.40 -2.47
C TYR A 131 -2.88 13.46 -1.67
N LEU A 132 -4.04 13.98 -1.22
CA LEU A 132 -4.93 13.30 -0.29
C LEU A 132 -6.21 12.89 -1.00
N LEU A 133 -6.59 11.63 -0.91
CA LEU A 133 -7.82 11.07 -1.47
C LEU A 133 -8.70 10.47 -0.36
N PRO A 134 -10.02 10.52 -0.47
CA PRO A 134 -10.94 10.04 0.56
C PRO A 134 -11.27 8.55 0.39
N HIS A 135 -10.26 7.66 0.41
CA HIS A 135 -10.37 6.20 0.33
C HIS A 135 -11.13 5.74 -0.94
N LEU A 136 -10.59 6.13 -2.11
CA LEU A 136 -11.22 5.90 -3.42
C LEU A 136 -10.71 4.67 -4.17
N GLY A 137 -9.74 3.93 -3.65
CA GLY A 137 -9.07 2.83 -4.36
C GLY A 137 -9.99 1.76 -4.96
N SER A 138 -11.19 1.57 -4.38
CA SER A 138 -12.22 0.66 -4.92
C SER A 138 -13.56 1.36 -5.25
N ALA A 139 -13.56 2.68 -5.39
CA ALA A 139 -14.80 3.48 -5.46
C ALA A 139 -15.37 3.66 -6.87
N THR A 140 -15.07 2.77 -7.81
CA THR A 140 -15.79 2.73 -9.10
C THR A 140 -17.13 2.02 -8.94
N LEU A 141 -18.11 2.38 -9.76
CA LEU A 141 -19.44 1.75 -9.75
C LEU A 141 -19.33 0.24 -9.95
N ASP A 142 -18.55 -0.19 -10.94
CA ASP A 142 -18.37 -1.61 -11.26
C ASP A 142 -17.75 -2.37 -10.09
N THR A 143 -16.70 -1.82 -9.45
CA THR A 143 -16.05 -2.48 -8.32
C THR A 143 -16.97 -2.57 -7.12
N ARG A 144 -17.71 -1.48 -6.79
CA ARG A 144 -18.67 -1.50 -5.69
C ARG A 144 -19.81 -2.49 -5.92
N ASN A 145 -20.35 -2.54 -7.14
CA ASN A 145 -21.36 -3.53 -7.51
C ASN A 145 -20.79 -4.97 -7.39
N ALA A 146 -19.58 -5.22 -7.91
CA ALA A 146 -18.94 -6.52 -7.82
C ALA A 146 -18.70 -6.95 -6.35
N MET A 147 -18.32 -6.04 -5.47
CA MET A 147 -18.19 -6.31 -4.03
C MET A 147 -19.55 -6.66 -3.39
N GLY A 148 -20.61 -5.90 -3.74
CA GLY A 148 -21.97 -6.17 -3.25
C GLY A 148 -22.49 -7.52 -3.72
N PHE A 149 -22.42 -7.82 -5.02
CA PHE A 149 -22.81 -9.12 -5.55
C PHE A 149 -22.00 -10.27 -4.96
N ARG A 150 -20.70 -10.06 -4.72
CA ARG A 150 -19.87 -11.07 -4.06
C ARG A 150 -20.35 -11.39 -2.64
N ALA A 151 -20.77 -10.39 -1.88
CA ALA A 151 -21.35 -10.60 -0.56
C ALA A 151 -22.67 -11.38 -0.65
N LEU A 152 -23.54 -11.04 -1.62
CA LEU A 152 -24.79 -11.75 -1.86
C LEU A 152 -24.56 -13.22 -2.26
N ASP A 153 -23.59 -13.50 -3.14
CA ASP A 153 -23.23 -14.86 -3.54
C ASP A 153 -22.79 -15.72 -2.34
N ASN A 154 -22.01 -15.14 -1.43
CA ASN A 154 -21.60 -15.85 -0.21
C ASN A 154 -22.78 -16.14 0.74
N LEU A 155 -23.71 -15.19 0.88
CA LEU A 155 -24.92 -15.38 1.67
C LEU A 155 -25.84 -16.45 1.04
N ASP A 156 -26.04 -16.40 -0.26
CA ASP A 156 -26.86 -17.38 -1.00
C ASP A 156 -26.30 -18.80 -0.86
N ALA A 157 -24.98 -18.97 -1.03
CA ALA A 157 -24.31 -20.24 -0.80
C ALA A 157 -24.50 -20.73 0.63
N PHE A 158 -24.36 -19.85 1.63
CA PHE A 158 -24.55 -20.19 3.03
C PHE A 158 -25.97 -20.69 3.31
N PHE A 159 -27.00 -19.99 2.84
CA PHE A 159 -28.41 -20.38 3.05
C PHE A 159 -28.81 -21.63 2.29
N LYS A 160 -28.12 -21.99 1.20
CA LYS A 160 -28.27 -23.25 0.48
C LYS A 160 -27.53 -24.42 1.13
N GLY A 161 -26.79 -24.20 2.23
CA GLY A 161 -25.96 -25.23 2.87
C GLY A 161 -24.67 -25.53 2.09
N GLU A 162 -24.31 -24.68 1.10
CA GLU A 162 -23.09 -24.78 0.32
C GLU A 162 -21.95 -24.02 1.03
N LYS A 163 -20.69 -24.34 0.66
CA LYS A 163 -19.54 -23.63 1.22
C LYS A 163 -19.38 -22.26 0.54
N PRO A 164 -19.53 -21.14 1.26
CA PRO A 164 -19.23 -19.81 0.69
C PRO A 164 -17.80 -19.72 0.16
N ARG A 165 -17.64 -19.08 -0.99
CA ARG A 165 -16.34 -18.99 -1.68
C ARG A 165 -15.28 -18.24 -0.87
N ASP A 166 -15.68 -17.23 -0.10
CA ASP A 166 -14.78 -16.38 0.69
C ASP A 166 -14.81 -16.70 2.19
N ARG A 167 -15.21 -17.94 2.55
CA ARG A 167 -15.22 -18.40 3.93
C ARG A 167 -13.80 -18.40 4.51
N LEU A 168 -13.61 -17.74 5.66
CA LEU A 168 -12.31 -17.63 6.35
C LEU A 168 -12.10 -18.70 7.43
N VAL A 169 -13.17 -19.32 7.94
CA VAL A 169 -13.16 -20.34 9.03
C VAL A 169 -14.03 -21.52 8.67
#